data_8620e42ef1eec088956c33c22f9b8fbb
#
_entry.id   8620e42ef1eec088956c33c22f9b8fbb
#
_cell.length_a   1.000
_cell.length_b   1.000
_cell.length_c   1.000
_cell.angle_alpha   90.00
_cell.angle_beta   90.00
_cell.angle_gamma   90.00
#
_symmetry.space_group_name_H-M   'P 1'
#
loop_
_entity.id
_entity.type
_entity.pdbx_description
1 polymer ?
#
loop_
_entity_poly.entity_id
_entity_poly.type
_entity_poly.pdbx_seq_one_letter_code
_entity_poly.pdbx_strand_id
1 'polypeptide(L)'
;GTVVYTDARGRGALSPFLSLDSIQISQLGYHTSRHSVRQLVEFTAQVALVPKAFTLGEFVVSVHRWEQEGDRLAEHITVIRRRDIAHLNPGTSADILEQSGEVFVQRSQLGGGSPMLRGFAANRVLIVVDGVRMNNAIYRSGNLQNVISLDPEAVERAEVLHGPGGMTYGSDAI
;
A
#
# COMPACT_ATOMS: atom_id res chain seq x y z
N GLY A 1 -35.79 5.31 2.57
CA GLY A 1 -35.52 6.73 2.79
C GLY A 1 -35.59 7.50 1.50
N THR A 2 -36.02 8.76 1.58
CA THR A 2 -36.08 9.64 0.42
C THR A 2 -34.68 10.15 0.10
N VAL A 3 -34.28 10.09 -1.18
CA VAL A 3 -32.99 10.59 -1.66
C VAL A 3 -33.25 11.65 -2.71
N VAL A 4 -32.56 12.78 -2.63
CA VAL A 4 -32.59 13.85 -3.63
C VAL A 4 -31.16 14.17 -4.05
N TYR A 5 -30.93 14.26 -5.35
CA TYR A 5 -29.64 14.66 -5.90
C TYR A 5 -29.60 16.16 -6.15
N THR A 6 -28.44 16.76 -5.90
CA THR A 6 -28.21 18.17 -6.23
C THR A 6 -27.93 18.36 -7.73
N ASP A 7 -28.20 19.54 -8.22
CA ASP A 7 -27.84 19.95 -9.58
C ASP A 7 -26.32 20.22 -9.72
N ALA A 8 -25.85 20.55 -10.91
CA ALA A 8 -24.45 20.88 -11.21
C ALA A 8 -23.90 22.07 -10.41
N ARG A 9 -24.77 22.89 -9.78
CA ARG A 9 -24.43 24.03 -8.93
C ARG A 9 -24.50 23.69 -7.45
N GLY A 10 -24.73 22.43 -7.10
CA GLY A 10 -24.87 21.95 -5.72
C GLY A 10 -26.20 22.32 -5.07
N ARG A 11 -27.25 22.66 -5.84
CA ARG A 11 -28.57 23.02 -5.32
C ARG A 11 -29.48 21.83 -5.30
N GLY A 12 -30.15 21.59 -4.19
CA GLY A 12 -31.12 20.51 -4.02
C GLY A 12 -32.42 21.02 -3.40
N ALA A 13 -33.55 20.39 -3.72
CA ALA A 13 -34.83 20.72 -3.11
C ALA A 13 -34.90 20.19 -1.67
N LEU A 14 -35.24 21.06 -0.73
CA LEU A 14 -35.42 20.71 0.68
C LEU A 14 -36.87 20.25 0.97
N SER A 15 -37.82 20.58 0.08
CA SER A 15 -39.27 20.30 0.26
C SER A 15 -39.58 18.84 0.62
N PRO A 16 -38.96 17.81 0.06
CA PRO A 16 -39.23 16.43 0.42
C PRO A 16 -38.85 16.01 1.83
N PHE A 17 -38.03 16.84 2.52
CA PHE A 17 -37.44 16.55 3.82
C PHE A 17 -38.06 17.36 4.97
N LEU A 18 -39.00 18.27 4.68
CA LEU A 18 -39.56 19.17 5.70
C LEU A 18 -40.28 18.47 6.87
N SER A 19 -40.69 17.23 6.67
CA SER A 19 -41.31 16.40 7.72
C SER A 19 -40.30 15.60 8.55
N LEU A 20 -39.00 15.68 8.24
CA LEU A 20 -37.94 14.93 8.90
C LEU A 20 -37.19 15.81 9.90
N ASP A 21 -36.66 15.22 10.95
CA ASP A 21 -35.84 15.94 11.95
C ASP A 21 -34.44 16.25 11.43
N SER A 22 -33.89 15.37 10.64
CA SER A 22 -32.52 15.53 10.14
C SER A 22 -32.33 14.97 8.75
N ILE A 23 -31.40 15.54 8.00
CA ILE A 23 -30.93 15.05 6.71
C ILE A 23 -29.44 14.80 6.75
N GLN A 24 -29.02 13.86 5.93
CA GLN A 24 -27.62 13.54 5.73
C GLN A 24 -27.20 14.00 4.32
N ILE A 25 -26.14 14.77 4.27
CA ILE A 25 -25.56 15.27 3.01
C ILE A 25 -24.25 14.58 2.79
N SER A 26 -24.09 13.94 1.65
CA SER A 26 -22.86 13.23 1.28
C SER A 26 -22.47 13.53 -0.16
N GLN A 27 -21.18 13.64 -0.39
CA GLN A 27 -20.58 13.77 -1.71
C GLN A 27 -19.25 13.02 -1.74
N LEU A 28 -18.93 12.44 -2.87
CA LEU A 28 -17.64 11.79 -3.08
C LEU A 28 -16.52 12.82 -2.88
N GLY A 29 -15.53 12.49 -2.06
CA GLY A 29 -14.42 13.41 -1.74
C GLY A 29 -14.66 14.32 -0.53
N TYR A 30 -15.80 14.19 0.15
CA TYR A 30 -16.13 15.01 1.31
C TYR A 30 -16.60 14.16 2.48
N HIS A 31 -16.43 14.67 3.71
CA HIS A 31 -17.01 14.06 4.89
C HIS A 31 -18.54 14.20 4.86
N THR A 32 -19.21 13.11 5.12
CA THR A 32 -20.66 13.11 5.28
C THR A 32 -21.05 13.97 6.48
N SER A 33 -21.97 14.89 6.29
CA SER A 33 -22.46 15.78 7.34
C SER A 33 -23.96 15.53 7.60
N ARG A 34 -24.38 15.66 8.87
CA ARG A 34 -25.78 15.55 9.28
C ARG A 34 -26.25 16.90 9.81
N HIS A 35 -27.39 17.35 9.34
CA HIS A 35 -27.97 18.64 9.71
C HIS A 35 -29.43 18.48 10.10
N SER A 36 -29.88 19.30 11.06
CA SER A 36 -31.28 19.42 11.39
C SER A 36 -32.02 20.18 10.29
N VAL A 37 -33.16 19.67 9.86
CA VAL A 37 -33.98 20.33 8.85
C VAL A 37 -34.43 21.71 9.32
N ARG A 38 -34.78 21.86 10.59
CA ARG A 38 -35.14 23.16 11.20
C ARG A 38 -34.05 24.21 11.02
N GLN A 39 -32.79 23.85 11.32
CA GLN A 39 -31.65 24.76 11.17
C GLN A 39 -31.45 25.21 9.70
N LEU A 40 -31.66 24.28 8.77
CA LEU A 40 -31.52 24.58 7.34
C LEU A 40 -32.62 25.48 6.80
N VAL A 41 -33.81 25.44 7.40
CA VAL A 41 -34.95 26.30 7.02
C VAL A 41 -34.85 27.68 7.66
N GLU A 42 -34.39 27.79 8.93
CA GLU A 42 -34.32 29.04 9.67
C GLU A 42 -33.07 29.88 9.32
N PHE A 43 -31.96 29.21 9.09
CA PHE A 43 -30.70 29.84 8.71
C PHE A 43 -30.38 29.48 7.26
N THR A 44 -29.81 30.40 6.51
CA THR A 44 -29.46 30.27 5.10
C THR A 44 -29.07 28.83 4.74
N ALA A 45 -29.86 28.17 3.88
CA ALA A 45 -29.71 26.75 3.52
C ALA A 45 -28.43 26.47 2.71
N GLN A 46 -27.28 26.91 3.23
CA GLN A 46 -25.97 26.70 2.63
C GLN A 46 -25.11 25.82 3.56
N VAL A 47 -24.73 24.66 3.06
CA VAL A 47 -23.89 23.72 3.81
C VAL A 47 -22.53 23.61 3.13
N ALA A 48 -21.49 23.97 3.84
CA ALA A 48 -20.12 23.73 3.40
C ALA A 48 -19.70 22.32 3.78
N LEU A 49 -19.35 21.49 2.80
CA LEU A 49 -18.80 20.15 3.04
C LEU A 49 -17.30 20.26 3.24
N VAL A 50 -16.78 19.52 4.23
CA VAL A 50 -15.36 19.44 4.51
C VAL A 50 -14.73 18.40 3.60
N PRO A 51 -13.70 18.76 2.81
CA PRO A 51 -13.00 17.78 1.97
C PRO A 51 -12.44 16.63 2.82
N LYS A 52 -12.67 15.42 2.35
CA LYS A 52 -12.07 14.22 2.90
C LYS A 52 -10.81 13.93 2.09
N ALA A 53 -9.65 14.02 2.73
CA ALA A 53 -8.44 13.52 2.11
C ALA A 53 -8.62 12.00 1.91
N PHE A 54 -8.69 11.58 0.66
CA PHE A 54 -8.52 10.17 0.33
C PHE A 54 -7.03 9.89 0.47
N THR A 55 -6.65 9.26 1.58
CA THR A 55 -5.43 8.48 1.57
C THR A 55 -5.74 7.29 0.68
N LEU A 56 -5.21 7.25 -0.52
CA LEU A 56 -5.20 6.01 -1.30
C LEU A 56 -4.55 4.98 -0.41
N GLY A 57 -5.29 3.94 -0.06
CA GLY A 57 -4.76 2.81 0.68
C GLY A 57 -3.54 2.26 -0.06
N GLU A 58 -2.61 1.73 0.69
CA GLU A 58 -1.42 1.13 0.12
C GLU A 58 -1.82 -0.13 -0.66
N PHE A 59 -1.55 -0.12 -1.96
CA PHE A 59 -1.77 -1.29 -2.79
C PHE A 59 -0.54 -2.18 -2.74
N VAL A 60 -0.76 -3.46 -2.46
CA VAL A 60 0.26 -4.49 -2.39
C VAL A 60 0.07 -5.44 -3.56
N VAL A 61 1.11 -5.67 -4.34
CA VAL A 61 1.08 -6.52 -5.53
C VAL A 61 1.52 -7.95 -5.22
N SER A 62 2.34 -8.13 -4.20
CA SER A 62 3.06 -9.39 -3.94
C SER A 62 2.17 -10.58 -3.59
N VAL A 63 1.02 -10.38 -2.94
CA VAL A 63 0.23 -11.50 -2.39
C VAL A 63 -0.62 -12.23 -3.45
N HIS A 64 -1.22 -11.54 -4.39
CA HIS A 64 -2.22 -12.13 -5.29
C HIS A 64 -2.02 -11.87 -6.78
N ARG A 65 -0.85 -11.46 -7.25
CA ARG A 65 -0.62 -11.01 -8.64
C ARG A 65 -1.50 -9.84 -9.09
N TRP A 66 -2.34 -9.29 -8.22
CA TRP A 66 -3.25 -8.17 -8.45
C TRP A 66 -3.06 -7.16 -7.34
N GLU A 67 -3.19 -5.90 -7.65
CA GLU A 67 -3.14 -4.82 -6.66
C GLU A 67 -4.31 -4.95 -5.68
N GLN A 68 -4.01 -5.03 -4.36
CA GLN A 68 -4.99 -5.04 -3.29
C GLN A 68 -4.65 -4.02 -2.22
N GLU A 69 -5.67 -3.53 -1.51
CA GLU A 69 -5.47 -2.66 -0.35
C GLU A 69 -4.83 -3.45 0.79
N GLY A 70 -3.67 -2.97 1.28
CA GLY A 70 -2.87 -3.62 2.32
C GLY A 70 -3.65 -3.92 3.60
N ASP A 71 -4.61 -3.08 3.96
CA ASP A 71 -5.43 -3.22 5.17
C ASP A 71 -6.36 -4.45 5.16
N ARG A 72 -6.53 -5.09 4.00
CA ARG A 72 -7.39 -6.28 3.85
C ARG A 72 -6.63 -7.59 3.83
N LEU A 73 -5.31 -7.51 3.95
CA LEU A 73 -4.45 -8.69 3.92
C LEU A 73 -4.18 -9.17 5.34
N ALA A 74 -4.25 -10.50 5.53
CA ALA A 74 -3.93 -11.13 6.80
C ALA A 74 -2.42 -11.27 7.03
N GLU A 75 -1.63 -11.07 5.98
CA GLU A 75 -0.18 -11.18 5.98
C GLU A 75 0.48 -9.86 6.41
N HIS A 76 1.59 -9.98 7.11
CA HIS A 76 2.43 -8.83 7.44
C HIS A 76 3.31 -8.46 6.23
N ILE A 77 3.06 -7.29 5.66
CA ILE A 77 3.76 -6.79 4.48
C ILE A 77 4.35 -5.43 4.80
N THR A 78 5.65 -5.31 4.65
CA THR A 78 6.35 -4.03 4.77
C THR A 78 6.66 -3.49 3.39
N VAL A 79 6.19 -2.27 3.10
CA VAL A 79 6.38 -1.61 1.81
C VAL A 79 7.36 -0.46 1.94
N ILE A 80 8.39 -0.48 1.11
CA ILE A 80 9.40 0.57 0.98
C ILE A 80 9.14 1.30 -0.33
N ARG A 81 8.77 2.57 -0.24
CA ARG A 81 8.34 3.38 -1.39
C ARG A 81 9.50 4.14 -2.00
N ARG A 82 9.36 4.55 -3.25
CA ARG A 82 10.36 5.36 -3.97
C ARG A 82 10.84 6.58 -3.18
N ARG A 83 9.94 7.29 -2.50
CA ARG A 83 10.30 8.44 -1.67
C ARG A 83 11.25 8.07 -0.52
N ASP A 84 11.04 6.90 0.08
CA ASP A 84 11.83 6.41 1.21
C ASP A 84 13.20 5.96 0.70
N ILE A 85 13.25 5.30 -0.48
CA ILE A 85 14.47 4.93 -1.19
C ILE A 85 15.28 6.18 -1.55
N ALA A 86 14.64 7.21 -2.09
CA ALA A 86 15.31 8.44 -2.48
C ALA A 86 15.90 9.20 -1.28
N HIS A 87 15.24 9.17 -0.12
CA HIS A 87 15.78 9.76 1.11
C HIS A 87 17.01 9.04 1.65
N LEU A 88 17.06 7.73 1.46
CA LEU A 88 18.17 6.90 1.92
C LEU A 88 19.42 7.05 1.08
N ASN A 89 19.25 7.38 -0.21
CA ASN A 89 20.33 7.37 -1.18
C ASN A 89 21.17 6.08 -1.10
N PRO A 90 20.55 4.90 -1.28
CA PRO A 90 21.20 3.61 -1.06
C PRO A 90 22.32 3.39 -2.08
N GLY A 91 23.46 2.87 -1.62
CA GLY A 91 24.54 2.50 -2.52
C GLY A 91 24.26 1.23 -3.31
N THR A 92 23.40 0.36 -2.81
CA THR A 92 22.99 -0.91 -3.41
C THR A 92 21.52 -1.21 -3.12
N SER A 93 20.90 -2.06 -3.93
CA SER A 93 19.54 -2.53 -3.68
C SER A 93 19.40 -3.38 -2.40
N ALA A 94 20.51 -3.92 -1.88
CA ALA A 94 20.54 -4.56 -0.58
C ALA A 94 20.30 -3.57 0.57
N ASP A 95 20.77 -2.33 0.43
CA ASP A 95 20.55 -1.27 1.43
C ASP A 95 19.06 -0.90 1.54
N ILE A 96 18.33 -0.98 0.43
CA ILE A 96 16.86 -0.77 0.41
C ILE A 96 16.17 -1.79 1.32
N LEU A 97 16.55 -3.06 1.23
CA LEU A 97 15.93 -4.12 2.04
C LEU A 97 16.27 -3.99 3.53
N GLU A 98 17.49 -3.62 3.88
CA GLU A 98 17.90 -3.39 5.28
C GLU A 98 17.08 -2.27 5.93
N GLN A 99 16.65 -1.29 5.13
CA GLN A 99 15.84 -0.18 5.63
C GLN A 99 14.48 -0.61 6.20
N SER A 100 13.93 -1.74 5.76
CA SER A 100 12.67 -2.26 6.34
C SER A 100 12.81 -2.53 7.85
N GLY A 101 14.04 -2.70 8.36
CA GLY A 101 14.31 -3.16 9.71
C GLY A 101 14.02 -4.65 9.95
N GLU A 102 13.48 -5.34 8.94
CA GLU A 102 13.06 -6.74 9.02
C GLU A 102 13.98 -7.69 8.27
N VAL A 103 14.75 -7.14 7.33
CA VAL A 103 15.70 -7.87 6.50
C VAL A 103 17.12 -7.58 6.95
N PHE A 104 17.82 -8.60 7.39
CA PHE A 104 19.26 -8.55 7.57
C PHE A 104 19.94 -8.93 6.27
N VAL A 105 20.93 -8.17 5.82
CA VAL A 105 21.69 -8.51 4.61
C VAL A 105 23.09 -8.98 4.99
N GLN A 106 23.35 -10.24 4.75
CA GLN A 106 24.70 -10.78 4.89
C GLN A 106 25.58 -10.30 3.73
N ARG A 107 26.52 -9.44 4.02
CA ARG A 107 27.46 -8.87 3.03
C ARG A 107 28.72 -9.70 2.95
N SER A 108 29.22 -9.92 1.74
CA SER A 108 30.54 -10.49 1.51
C SER A 108 31.54 -9.37 1.20
N GLN A 109 32.83 -9.65 1.40
CA GLN A 109 33.94 -8.69 1.12
C GLN A 109 33.95 -8.23 -0.35
N LEU A 110 33.39 -9.01 -1.26
CA LEU A 110 33.33 -8.73 -2.70
C LEU A 110 32.01 -8.10 -3.13
N GLY A 111 31.25 -7.52 -2.20
CA GLY A 111 30.03 -6.80 -2.50
C GLY A 111 28.79 -7.66 -2.71
N GLY A 112 28.82 -8.97 -2.43
CA GLY A 112 27.62 -9.81 -2.45
C GLY A 112 26.67 -9.46 -1.29
N GLY A 113 25.37 -9.44 -1.53
CA GLY A 113 24.35 -9.23 -0.51
C GLY A 113 23.29 -10.32 -0.54
N SER A 114 23.20 -11.09 0.55
CA SER A 114 22.21 -12.16 0.73
C SER A 114 21.18 -11.70 1.77
N PRO A 115 19.92 -11.51 1.41
CA PRO A 115 18.90 -11.13 2.37
C PRO A 115 18.55 -12.32 3.27
N MET A 116 18.34 -12.02 4.53
CA MET A 116 17.90 -12.96 5.56
C MET A 116 16.64 -12.42 6.23
N LEU A 117 15.60 -13.22 6.28
CA LEU A 117 14.32 -12.93 6.89
C LEU A 117 14.09 -13.84 8.10
N ARG A 118 13.97 -13.28 9.31
CA ARG A 118 13.71 -14.07 10.54
C ARG A 118 14.62 -15.27 10.73
N GLY A 119 15.90 -15.17 10.32
CA GLY A 119 16.87 -16.28 10.38
C GLY A 119 16.85 -17.23 9.18
N PHE A 120 15.91 -17.06 8.25
CA PHE A 120 15.90 -17.81 7.00
C PHE A 120 16.73 -17.09 5.95
N ALA A 121 17.52 -17.85 5.20
CA ALA A 121 18.40 -17.34 4.15
C ALA A 121 18.41 -18.27 2.94
N ALA A 122 19.09 -17.85 1.90
CA ALA A 122 19.35 -18.64 0.71
C ALA A 122 18.06 -19.13 0.02
N ASN A 123 17.91 -20.44 -0.13
CA ASN A 123 16.79 -21.07 -0.82
C ASN A 123 15.43 -21.01 -0.07
N ARG A 124 15.40 -20.36 1.08
CA ARG A 124 14.16 -20.14 1.86
C ARG A 124 13.64 -18.71 1.77
N VAL A 125 14.37 -17.83 1.11
CA VAL A 125 13.98 -16.45 0.84
C VAL A 125 13.88 -16.28 -0.66
N LEU A 126 12.68 -16.02 -1.14
CA LEU A 126 12.43 -15.79 -2.56
C LEU A 126 12.56 -14.33 -2.89
N ILE A 127 13.27 -14.00 -3.96
CA ILE A 127 13.32 -12.67 -4.55
C ILE A 127 12.56 -12.69 -5.86
N VAL A 128 11.67 -11.73 -6.03
CA VAL A 128 10.86 -11.55 -7.24
C VAL A 128 11.06 -10.13 -7.74
N VAL A 129 11.38 -9.96 -9.00
CA VAL A 129 11.55 -8.66 -9.66
C VAL A 129 10.53 -8.58 -10.78
N ASP A 130 9.65 -7.59 -10.75
CA ASP A 130 8.57 -7.40 -11.73
C ASP A 130 7.74 -8.67 -12.00
N GLY A 131 7.44 -9.43 -10.93
CA GLY A 131 6.71 -10.68 -11.03
C GLY A 131 7.53 -11.89 -11.47
N VAL A 132 8.81 -11.71 -11.77
CA VAL A 132 9.72 -12.78 -12.21
C VAL A 132 10.61 -13.21 -11.05
N ARG A 133 10.64 -14.52 -10.76
CA ARG A 133 11.53 -15.08 -9.74
C ARG A 133 12.99 -14.96 -10.18
N MET A 134 13.84 -14.47 -9.28
CA MET A 134 15.28 -14.50 -9.54
C MET A 134 15.80 -15.94 -9.49
N ASN A 135 16.60 -16.32 -10.48
CA ASN A 135 17.22 -17.64 -10.51
C ASN A 135 18.45 -17.69 -9.61
N ASN A 136 18.29 -18.33 -8.46
CA ASN A 136 19.36 -18.45 -7.46
C ASN A 136 20.38 -19.57 -7.77
N ALA A 137 20.08 -20.47 -8.72
CA ALA A 137 20.92 -21.61 -9.03
C ALA A 137 22.32 -21.23 -9.56
N ILE A 138 22.46 -20.03 -10.14
CA ILE A 138 23.71 -19.54 -10.71
C ILE A 138 24.70 -19.08 -9.62
N TYR A 139 24.19 -18.68 -8.44
CA TYR A 139 24.99 -18.13 -7.38
C TYR A 139 25.29 -19.15 -6.29
N ARG A 140 26.55 -19.66 -6.25
CA ARG A 140 27.06 -20.54 -5.22
C ARG A 140 26.09 -21.69 -4.83
N SER A 141 25.61 -22.42 -5.80
CA SER A 141 24.66 -23.55 -5.60
C SER A 141 23.34 -23.13 -4.92
N GLY A 142 22.85 -21.93 -5.21
CA GLY A 142 21.62 -21.40 -4.64
C GLY A 142 21.75 -20.81 -3.23
N ASN A 143 22.96 -20.78 -2.68
CA ASN A 143 23.17 -20.34 -1.31
C ASN A 143 23.39 -18.81 -1.16
N LEU A 144 23.56 -18.10 -2.24
CA LEU A 144 23.77 -16.65 -2.22
C LEU A 144 22.84 -15.98 -3.25
N GLN A 145 21.94 -15.17 -2.76
CA GLN A 145 21.09 -14.35 -3.62
C GLN A 145 21.79 -13.00 -3.85
N ASN A 146 21.99 -12.65 -5.11
CA ASN A 146 22.68 -11.43 -5.45
C ASN A 146 21.69 -10.28 -5.71
N VAL A 147 21.15 -9.70 -4.64
CA VAL A 147 20.25 -8.55 -4.72
C VAL A 147 20.95 -7.32 -5.26
N ILE A 148 22.27 -7.21 -5.05
CA ILE A 148 23.07 -6.05 -5.49
C ILE A 148 23.18 -5.92 -7.02
N SER A 149 22.76 -6.93 -7.78
CA SER A 149 22.74 -6.83 -9.26
C SER A 149 21.65 -5.91 -9.79
N LEU A 150 20.68 -5.53 -8.93
CA LEU A 150 19.64 -4.57 -9.26
C LEU A 150 20.16 -3.16 -9.00
N ASP A 151 19.90 -2.27 -9.94
CA ASP A 151 20.17 -0.84 -9.74
C ASP A 151 19.17 -0.27 -8.73
N PRO A 152 19.59 0.28 -7.58
CA PRO A 152 18.68 0.87 -6.61
C PRO A 152 17.86 2.04 -7.17
N GLU A 153 18.38 2.76 -8.15
CA GLU A 153 17.67 3.86 -8.80
C GLU A 153 16.52 3.37 -9.70
N ALA A 154 16.58 2.14 -10.19
CA ALA A 154 15.52 1.53 -10.99
C ALA A 154 14.37 0.98 -10.12
N VAL A 155 14.57 0.88 -8.79
CA VAL A 155 13.55 0.34 -7.89
C VAL A 155 12.52 1.42 -7.56
N GLU A 156 11.28 1.21 -8.00
CA GLU A 156 10.16 2.09 -7.66
C GLU A 156 9.59 1.76 -6.28
N ARG A 157 9.54 0.47 -5.95
CA ARG A 157 8.97 -0.04 -4.70
C ARG A 157 9.60 -1.39 -4.37
N ALA A 158 9.82 -1.64 -3.07
CA ALA A 158 10.14 -2.97 -2.57
C ALA A 158 9.10 -3.42 -1.55
N GLU A 159 8.73 -4.68 -1.58
CA GLU A 159 7.77 -5.29 -0.66
C GLU A 159 8.43 -6.48 0.05
N VAL A 160 8.38 -6.48 1.37
CA VAL A 160 8.84 -7.57 2.22
C VAL A 160 7.63 -8.30 2.76
N LEU A 161 7.42 -9.52 2.31
CA LEU A 161 6.27 -10.36 2.66
C LEU A 161 6.69 -11.43 3.67
N HIS A 162 5.96 -11.51 4.78
CA HIS A 162 6.15 -12.54 5.80
C HIS A 162 4.94 -13.46 5.87
N GLY A 163 5.18 -14.76 6.02
CA GLY A 163 4.13 -15.73 6.26
C GLY A 163 3.66 -16.47 5.01
N PRO A 164 2.46 -17.08 5.07
CA PRO A 164 2.02 -18.05 4.07
C PRO A 164 1.71 -17.47 2.69
N GLY A 165 1.58 -16.14 2.56
CA GLY A 165 1.35 -15.47 1.28
C GLY A 165 2.42 -15.76 0.23
N GLY A 166 3.64 -16.05 0.67
CA GLY A 166 4.73 -16.48 -0.21
C GLY A 166 4.46 -17.75 -1.00
N MET A 167 3.55 -18.62 -0.53
CA MET A 167 3.23 -19.89 -1.21
C MET A 167 2.70 -19.71 -2.63
N THR A 168 2.12 -18.55 -2.96
CA THR A 168 1.67 -18.24 -4.32
C THR A 168 2.81 -18.21 -5.33
N TYR A 169 4.05 -18.01 -4.85
CA TYR A 169 5.26 -17.96 -5.66
C TYR A 169 6.05 -19.26 -5.71
N GLY A 170 5.63 -20.27 -4.95
CA GLY A 170 6.21 -21.62 -4.99
C GLY A 170 6.99 -22.01 -3.73
N SER A 171 7.72 -23.14 -3.81
CA SER A 171 8.30 -23.85 -2.67
C SER A 171 9.46 -23.14 -1.96
N ASP A 172 10.07 -22.14 -2.59
CA ASP A 172 11.26 -21.47 -2.05
C ASP A 172 10.91 -20.24 -1.18
N ALA A 173 9.63 -19.90 -1.08
CA ALA A 173 9.13 -18.85 -0.21
C ALA A 173 8.51 -19.48 1.06
N ILE A 174 9.23 -19.46 2.18
CA ILE A 174 8.79 -20.02 3.47
C ILE A 174 8.59 -18.89 4.49
#